data_3ad83aa35434c962b07d6a5b85fd0ac5
#
_entry.id   3ad83aa35434c962b07d6a5b85fd0ac5
#
_cell.length_a   1.000
_cell.length_b   1.000
_cell.length_c   1.000
_cell.angle_alpha   90.00
_cell.angle_beta   90.00
_cell.angle_gamma   90.00
#
_symmetry.space_group_name_H-M   'P 1'
#
loop_
_entity.id
_entity.type
_entity.pdbx_description
1 polymer ?
#
loop_
_entity_poly.entity_id
_entity_poly.type
_entity_poly.pdbx_seq_one_letter_code
_entity_poly.pdbx_strand_id
1 'polypeptide(L)'
;MDAGESRAISAELPTAVAGEPMHSSALSTDHWQALATAVAGSRKKAESLGDDAVALSEWRSGQSAYLLAACADGAGSAQAGALGSRAAVDAALAECLRQLQASRDRRRVRICGAQVAEAAAEAVRAEAQRVGLPPRELATTLTCVVAGPRWTWVGQVGDGAAVVKPQRSQPGDWRVAIWPERGEYANTTHFLTGLPLQWQEATLPRCESLALLTDGLLPLGLDLAHHSAFVPFFEGMMAELRRAQPQALLGPLRSFLASPRVAERTDDDVSLVLALRPPRGLA
;
A
#
# COMPACT_ATOMS: atom_id res chain seq x y z
N MET A 1 -4.14 -23.80 41.25
CA MET A 1 -4.31 -24.23 39.84
C MET A 1 -5.36 -23.31 39.27
N ASP A 2 -4.92 -22.22 38.68
CA ASP A 2 -5.81 -21.21 38.07
C ASP A 2 -5.40 -21.08 36.62
N ALA A 3 -6.25 -21.63 35.75
CA ALA A 3 -6.02 -21.64 34.31
C ALA A 3 -6.50 -20.29 33.74
N GLY A 4 -5.54 -19.39 33.56
CA GLY A 4 -5.78 -18.12 32.89
C GLY A 4 -6.19 -18.35 31.44
N GLU A 5 -7.48 -18.16 31.16
CA GLU A 5 -8.04 -18.15 29.80
C GLU A 5 -7.38 -17.02 28.98
N SER A 6 -6.53 -17.43 28.06
CA SER A 6 -6.02 -16.57 27.00
C SER A 6 -7.16 -16.23 26.06
N ARG A 7 -7.82 -15.08 26.25
CA ARG A 7 -8.71 -14.50 25.24
C ARG A 7 -7.90 -14.16 24.00
N ALA A 8 -7.93 -15.05 23.02
CA ALA A 8 -7.55 -14.74 21.65
C ALA A 8 -8.56 -13.70 21.11
N ILE A 9 -8.14 -12.44 21.02
CA ILE A 9 -8.87 -11.43 20.27
C ILE A 9 -8.64 -11.80 18.80
N SER A 10 -9.63 -12.44 18.20
CA SER A 10 -9.72 -12.63 16.74
C SER A 10 -9.77 -11.25 16.11
N ALA A 11 -8.64 -10.77 15.59
CA ALA A 11 -8.63 -9.67 14.66
C ALA A 11 -9.11 -10.22 13.32
N GLU A 12 -10.41 -10.25 13.12
CA GLU A 12 -10.99 -10.34 11.79
C GLU A 12 -10.53 -9.09 11.04
N LEU A 13 -10.03 -9.27 9.80
CA LEU A 13 -9.92 -8.16 8.86
C LEU A 13 -11.29 -7.49 8.85
N PRO A 14 -11.39 -6.14 8.89
CA PRO A 14 -12.68 -5.50 8.81
C PRO A 14 -13.37 -6.03 7.56
N THR A 15 -14.40 -6.86 7.76
CA THR A 15 -15.26 -7.34 6.69
C THR A 15 -15.81 -6.09 6.02
N ALA A 16 -15.48 -5.91 4.75
CA ALA A 16 -16.02 -4.83 3.95
C ALA A 16 -17.53 -4.85 4.13
N VAL A 17 -18.08 -3.76 4.64
CA VAL A 17 -19.52 -3.55 4.64
C VAL A 17 -19.94 -3.62 3.18
N ALA A 18 -20.75 -4.62 2.83
CA ALA A 18 -21.23 -4.80 1.48
C ALA A 18 -21.97 -3.53 1.05
N GLY A 19 -21.39 -2.75 0.12
CA GLY A 19 -22.05 -1.59 -0.47
C GLY A 19 -21.22 -0.34 -0.69
N GLU A 20 -20.02 -0.19 -0.10
CA GLU A 20 -19.15 0.95 -0.42
C GLU A 20 -17.88 0.49 -1.17
N PRO A 21 -17.52 1.15 -2.28
CA PRO A 21 -16.26 0.85 -2.96
C PRO A 21 -15.10 1.19 -2.03
N MET A 22 -14.27 0.20 -1.67
CA MET A 22 -13.11 0.38 -0.77
C MET A 22 -11.95 1.08 -1.50
N HIS A 23 -12.18 2.29 -1.99
CA HIS A 23 -11.14 3.16 -2.55
C HIS A 23 -10.57 4.13 -1.51
N SER A 24 -11.02 4.04 -0.26
CA SER A 24 -10.49 4.89 0.81
C SER A 24 -10.65 4.18 2.15
N SER A 25 -9.62 4.26 2.97
CA SER A 25 -9.65 3.78 4.36
C SER A 25 -8.79 4.65 5.27
N ALA A 26 -9.11 4.68 6.56
CA ALA A 26 -8.36 5.41 7.55
C ALA A 26 -8.23 4.61 8.85
N LEU A 27 -7.10 4.77 9.51
CA LEU A 27 -6.75 4.10 10.76
C LEU A 27 -6.17 5.13 11.74
N SER A 28 -6.68 5.13 12.97
CA SER A 28 -6.12 5.92 14.07
C SER A 28 -6.03 5.06 15.31
N THR A 29 -4.81 4.80 15.76
CA THR A 29 -4.49 3.97 16.92
C THR A 29 -3.37 4.62 17.74
N ASP A 30 -3.03 4.03 18.89
CA ASP A 30 -1.89 4.48 19.70
C ASP A 30 -0.54 4.27 18.99
N HIS A 31 -0.51 3.48 17.93
CA HIS A 31 0.72 3.11 17.24
C HIS A 31 0.85 3.70 15.85
N TRP A 32 -0.29 3.92 15.17
CA TRP A 32 -0.32 4.40 13.81
C TRP A 32 -1.50 5.35 13.54
N GLN A 33 -1.20 6.40 12.81
CA GLN A 33 -2.18 7.19 12.08
C GLN A 33 -1.94 6.96 10.59
N ALA A 34 -2.95 6.49 9.88
CA ALA A 34 -2.81 6.16 8.47
C ALA A 34 -4.10 6.45 7.70
N LEU A 35 -3.95 6.77 6.43
CA LEU A 35 -5.05 6.88 5.48
C LEU A 35 -4.60 6.41 4.10
N ALA A 36 -5.56 5.90 3.34
CA ALA A 36 -5.35 5.40 1.99
C ALA A 36 -6.53 5.84 1.12
N THR A 37 -6.26 6.25 -0.10
CA THR A 37 -7.30 6.56 -1.08
C THR A 37 -6.78 6.38 -2.50
N ALA A 38 -7.69 5.97 -3.39
CA ALA A 38 -7.51 5.92 -4.83
C ALA A 38 -8.52 6.84 -5.52
N VAL A 39 -8.14 7.46 -6.62
CA VAL A 39 -8.96 8.36 -7.42
C VAL A 39 -8.73 8.06 -8.89
N ALA A 40 -9.82 7.93 -9.65
CA ALA A 40 -9.75 7.70 -11.10
C ALA A 40 -9.11 8.88 -11.83
N GLY A 41 -8.28 8.57 -12.80
CA GLY A 41 -7.62 9.55 -13.66
C GLY A 41 -8.58 10.23 -14.63
N SER A 42 -8.14 11.34 -15.18
CA SER A 42 -8.95 12.20 -16.06
C SER A 42 -9.31 11.56 -17.41
N ARG A 43 -8.60 10.51 -17.83
CA ARG A 43 -8.94 9.72 -19.04
C ARG A 43 -10.17 8.85 -18.86
N LYS A 44 -10.57 8.54 -17.63
CA LYS A 44 -11.70 7.66 -17.35
C LYS A 44 -13.01 8.43 -17.31
N LYS A 45 -14.11 7.71 -17.57
CA LYS A 45 -15.44 8.32 -17.47
C LYS A 45 -15.69 8.80 -16.04
N ALA A 46 -16.43 9.88 -15.89
CA ALA A 46 -16.72 10.52 -14.59
C ALA A 46 -17.32 9.56 -13.52
N GLU A 47 -17.95 8.47 -13.97
CA GLU A 47 -18.53 7.44 -13.09
C GLU A 47 -17.58 6.28 -12.79
N SER A 48 -16.36 6.27 -13.38
CA SER A 48 -15.36 5.23 -13.11
C SER A 48 -14.75 5.44 -11.73
N LEU A 49 -14.59 4.36 -11.00
CA LEU A 49 -13.87 4.36 -9.72
C LEU A 49 -12.36 4.20 -9.89
N GLY A 50 -11.89 4.01 -11.13
CA GLY A 50 -10.49 3.68 -11.45
C GLY A 50 -10.20 2.19 -11.35
N ASP A 51 -9.00 1.81 -11.78
CA ASP A 51 -8.50 0.43 -11.70
C ASP A 51 -7.53 0.23 -10.55
N ASP A 52 -7.18 1.29 -9.84
CA ASP A 52 -6.33 1.26 -8.65
C ASP A 52 -7.06 0.71 -7.42
N ALA A 53 -6.33 -0.01 -6.58
CA ALA A 53 -6.81 -0.45 -5.28
C ALA A 53 -5.82 -0.10 -4.17
N VAL A 54 -6.36 0.21 -2.98
CA VAL A 54 -5.60 0.46 -1.77
C VAL A 54 -6.24 -0.26 -0.58
N ALA A 55 -5.41 -0.74 0.35
CA ALA A 55 -5.89 -1.21 1.65
C ALA A 55 -4.85 -0.95 2.74
N LEU A 56 -5.35 -0.83 3.98
CA LEU A 56 -4.51 -0.76 5.17
C LEU A 56 -5.19 -1.44 6.36
N SER A 57 -4.39 -2.01 7.23
CA SER A 57 -4.84 -2.61 8.48
C SER A 57 -3.73 -2.55 9.54
N GLU A 58 -4.09 -2.74 10.79
CA GLU A 58 -3.13 -2.92 11.90
C GLU A 58 -3.36 -4.28 12.54
N TRP A 59 -2.28 -5.02 12.73
CA TRP A 59 -2.30 -6.21 13.56
C TRP A 59 -1.46 -6.01 14.83
N ARG A 60 -1.98 -6.51 15.96
CA ARG A 60 -1.34 -6.37 17.27
C ARG A 60 -1.03 -7.73 17.89
N SER A 61 0.09 -7.80 18.56
CA SER A 61 0.47 -8.93 19.39
C SER A 61 1.19 -8.45 20.63
N GLY A 62 0.53 -8.51 21.79
CA GLY A 62 0.99 -7.86 23.01
C GLY A 62 1.16 -6.36 22.78
N GLN A 63 2.33 -5.85 23.11
CA GLN A 63 2.67 -4.43 22.90
C GLN A 63 3.25 -4.12 21.51
N SER A 64 3.32 -5.10 20.63
CA SER A 64 3.82 -4.92 19.27
C SER A 64 2.66 -4.67 18.30
N ALA A 65 2.75 -3.59 17.54
CA ALA A 65 1.82 -3.27 16.46
C ALA A 65 2.56 -3.28 15.12
N TYR A 66 1.89 -3.84 14.11
CA TYR A 66 2.35 -3.93 12.73
C TYR A 66 1.30 -3.27 11.83
N LEU A 67 1.71 -2.25 11.10
CA LEU A 67 0.90 -1.72 10.01
C LEU A 67 1.12 -2.59 8.78
N LEU A 68 0.03 -2.97 8.15
CA LEU A 68 0.00 -3.62 6.84
C LEU A 68 -0.69 -2.66 5.88
N ALA A 69 -0.07 -2.38 4.76
CA ALA A 69 -0.67 -1.53 3.73
C ALA A 69 -0.25 -2.00 2.34
N ALA A 70 -1.12 -1.79 1.36
CA ALA A 70 -0.83 -2.10 -0.02
C ALA A 70 -1.54 -1.11 -0.96
N CYS A 71 -0.94 -0.91 -2.13
CA CYS A 71 -1.57 -0.32 -3.30
C CYS A 71 -1.24 -1.16 -4.54
N ALA A 72 -2.13 -1.15 -5.51
CA ALA A 72 -1.98 -1.83 -6.78
C ALA A 72 -2.65 -0.99 -7.88
N ASP A 73 -2.01 -0.92 -9.03
CA ASP A 73 -2.53 -0.30 -10.24
C ASP A 73 -2.98 -1.41 -11.20
N GLY A 74 -4.25 -1.37 -11.56
CA GLY A 74 -4.82 -2.27 -12.55
C GLY A 74 -4.54 -1.76 -13.96
N ALA A 75 -3.83 -2.55 -14.76
CA ALA A 75 -3.37 -2.14 -16.09
C ALA A 75 -4.50 -1.54 -16.93
N GLY A 76 -4.33 -0.31 -17.41
CA GLY A 76 -5.33 0.40 -18.21
C GLY A 76 -5.65 -0.29 -19.56
N SER A 77 -4.82 -1.23 -19.99
CA SER A 77 -5.06 -2.09 -21.15
C SER A 77 -5.86 -3.36 -20.84
N ALA A 78 -6.06 -3.68 -19.55
CA ALA A 78 -6.80 -4.85 -19.11
C ALA A 78 -8.31 -4.56 -19.04
N GLN A 79 -9.14 -5.52 -19.42
CA GLN A 79 -10.60 -5.37 -19.41
C GLN A 79 -11.18 -5.23 -17.98
N ALA A 80 -10.50 -5.80 -16.97
CA ALA A 80 -10.96 -5.88 -15.60
C ALA A 80 -9.81 -5.63 -14.60
N GLY A 81 -8.96 -4.63 -14.86
CA GLY A 81 -7.82 -4.25 -14.02
C GLY A 81 -8.22 -4.00 -12.57
N ALA A 82 -9.34 -3.33 -12.35
CA ALA A 82 -9.90 -3.08 -11.01
C ALA A 82 -10.17 -4.35 -10.19
N LEU A 83 -10.57 -5.44 -10.81
CA LEU A 83 -10.75 -6.73 -10.12
C LEU A 83 -9.39 -7.34 -9.77
N GLY A 84 -8.42 -7.20 -10.65
CA GLY A 84 -7.06 -7.69 -10.44
C GLY A 84 -6.37 -6.97 -9.29
N SER A 85 -6.39 -5.65 -9.30
CA SER A 85 -5.76 -4.82 -8.26
C SER A 85 -6.38 -5.08 -6.88
N ARG A 86 -7.69 -5.20 -6.80
CA ARG A 86 -8.41 -5.56 -5.58
C ARG A 86 -7.98 -6.93 -5.06
N ALA A 87 -8.04 -7.96 -5.92
CA ALA A 87 -7.68 -9.32 -5.53
C ALA A 87 -6.21 -9.40 -5.06
N ALA A 88 -5.31 -8.68 -5.71
CA ALA A 88 -3.90 -8.62 -5.37
C ALA A 88 -3.67 -7.99 -3.99
N VAL A 89 -4.26 -6.84 -3.73
CA VAL A 89 -4.12 -6.10 -2.46
C VAL A 89 -4.65 -6.93 -1.29
N ASP A 90 -5.86 -7.48 -1.41
CA ASP A 90 -6.50 -8.25 -0.35
C ASP A 90 -5.69 -9.52 -0.03
N ALA A 91 -5.25 -10.26 -1.04
CA ALA A 91 -4.47 -11.47 -0.86
C ALA A 91 -3.07 -11.21 -0.28
N ALA A 92 -2.39 -10.15 -0.72
CA ALA A 92 -1.09 -9.77 -0.19
C ALA A 92 -1.15 -9.45 1.30
N LEU A 93 -2.13 -8.65 1.73
CA LEU A 93 -2.29 -8.30 3.14
C LEU A 93 -2.72 -9.50 3.98
N ALA A 94 -3.61 -10.35 3.46
CA ALA A 94 -4.02 -11.60 4.13
C ALA A 94 -2.82 -12.53 4.37
N GLU A 95 -1.96 -12.71 3.37
CA GLU A 95 -0.77 -13.54 3.49
C GLU A 95 0.26 -12.94 4.46
N CYS A 96 0.51 -11.62 4.39
CA CYS A 96 1.36 -10.93 5.37
C CYS A 96 0.84 -11.14 6.81
N LEU A 97 -0.46 -10.98 7.02
CA LEU A 97 -1.09 -11.19 8.32
C LEU A 97 -0.94 -12.64 8.80
N ARG A 98 -1.18 -13.62 7.91
CA ARG A 98 -1.01 -15.05 8.22
C ARG A 98 0.42 -15.36 8.68
N GLN A 99 1.43 -14.81 8.02
CA GLN A 99 2.83 -15.00 8.39
C GLN A 99 3.16 -14.36 9.74
N LEU A 100 2.64 -13.16 10.01
CA LEU A 100 2.79 -12.50 11.30
C LEU A 100 2.15 -13.34 12.42
N GLN A 101 0.97 -13.88 12.20
CA GLN A 101 0.24 -14.71 13.17
C GLN A 101 0.94 -16.06 13.43
N ALA A 102 1.47 -16.68 12.38
CA ALA A 102 2.17 -17.97 12.47
C ALA A 102 3.52 -17.89 13.19
N SER A 103 4.13 -16.69 13.27
CA SER A 103 5.44 -16.54 13.90
C SER A 103 5.39 -16.68 15.41
N ARG A 104 6.13 -17.66 15.95
CA ARG A 104 6.30 -17.87 17.41
C ARG A 104 7.23 -16.85 18.05
N ASP A 105 8.25 -16.39 17.33
CA ASP A 105 9.20 -15.37 17.80
C ASP A 105 8.88 -14.01 17.20
N ARG A 106 8.18 -13.19 17.96
CA ARG A 106 7.79 -11.82 17.59
C ARG A 106 8.98 -10.88 17.35
N ARG A 107 10.15 -11.22 17.85
CA ARG A 107 11.37 -10.40 17.69
C ARG A 107 12.09 -10.68 16.39
N ARG A 108 11.89 -11.88 15.83
CA ARG A 108 12.58 -12.38 14.64
C ARG A 108 11.64 -12.64 13.47
N VAL A 109 10.36 -12.25 13.57
CA VAL A 109 9.43 -12.41 12.47
C VAL A 109 9.95 -11.72 11.21
N ARG A 110 9.92 -12.43 10.11
CA ARG A 110 10.26 -11.93 8.77
C ARG A 110 9.14 -12.29 7.83
N ILE A 111 8.91 -11.44 6.85
CA ILE A 111 7.98 -11.73 5.77
C ILE A 111 8.74 -12.50 4.68
N CYS A 112 8.15 -13.57 4.22
CA CYS A 112 8.60 -14.31 3.04
C CYS A 112 7.91 -13.70 1.81
N GLY A 113 8.59 -12.81 1.11
CA GLY A 113 8.02 -12.08 -0.01
C GLY A 113 7.58 -12.98 -1.16
N ALA A 114 8.29 -14.07 -1.42
CA ALA A 114 7.89 -15.03 -2.45
C ALA A 114 6.49 -15.63 -2.19
N GLN A 115 6.15 -15.90 -0.92
CA GLN A 115 4.80 -16.39 -0.57
C GLN A 115 3.74 -15.29 -0.72
N VAL A 116 4.07 -14.04 -0.41
CA VAL A 116 3.16 -12.90 -0.61
C VAL A 116 2.91 -12.70 -2.11
N ALA A 117 3.96 -12.69 -2.91
CA ALA A 117 3.88 -12.56 -4.37
C ALA A 117 3.03 -13.66 -5.01
N GLU A 118 3.27 -14.93 -4.62
CA GLU A 118 2.51 -16.06 -5.13
C GLU A 118 1.04 -16.02 -4.71
N ALA A 119 0.76 -15.69 -3.44
CA ALA A 119 -0.62 -15.56 -2.95
C ALA A 119 -1.40 -14.48 -3.71
N ALA A 120 -0.78 -13.33 -3.97
CA ALA A 120 -1.38 -12.25 -4.75
C ALA A 120 -1.62 -12.68 -6.22
N ALA A 121 -0.62 -13.29 -6.86
CA ALA A 121 -0.74 -13.75 -8.23
C ALA A 121 -1.80 -14.86 -8.38
N GLU A 122 -1.91 -15.76 -7.41
CA GLU A 122 -2.94 -16.80 -7.39
C GLU A 122 -4.34 -16.24 -7.21
N ALA A 123 -4.51 -15.23 -6.36
CA ALA A 123 -5.79 -14.55 -6.18
C ALA A 123 -6.25 -13.86 -7.48
N VAL A 124 -5.35 -13.20 -8.21
CA VAL A 124 -5.66 -12.62 -9.52
C VAL A 124 -6.07 -13.69 -10.52
N ARG A 125 -5.35 -14.82 -10.57
CA ARG A 125 -5.72 -15.96 -11.44
C ARG A 125 -7.09 -16.55 -11.08
N ALA A 126 -7.37 -16.74 -9.80
CA ALA A 126 -8.65 -17.26 -9.32
C ALA A 126 -9.81 -16.30 -9.65
N GLU A 127 -9.60 -15.00 -9.50
CA GLU A 127 -10.59 -13.99 -9.85
C GLU A 127 -10.84 -13.97 -11.37
N ALA A 128 -9.80 -14.10 -12.19
CA ALA A 128 -9.93 -14.23 -13.64
C ALA A 128 -10.80 -15.45 -14.04
N GLN A 129 -10.57 -16.60 -13.41
CA GLN A 129 -11.41 -17.79 -13.61
C GLN A 129 -12.86 -17.54 -13.19
N ARG A 130 -13.08 -16.86 -12.05
CA ARG A 130 -14.43 -16.56 -11.54
C ARG A 130 -15.25 -15.70 -12.51
N VAL A 131 -14.59 -14.76 -13.19
CA VAL A 131 -15.26 -13.86 -14.16
C VAL A 131 -15.18 -14.35 -15.61
N GLY A 132 -14.52 -15.48 -15.85
CA GLY A 132 -14.43 -16.08 -17.19
C GLY A 132 -13.49 -15.34 -18.15
N LEU A 133 -12.50 -14.62 -17.61
CA LEU A 133 -11.51 -13.88 -18.39
C LEU A 133 -10.12 -14.54 -18.29
N PRO A 134 -9.25 -14.35 -19.29
CA PRO A 134 -7.86 -14.77 -19.18
C PRO A 134 -7.13 -13.87 -18.15
N PRO A 135 -6.15 -14.39 -17.38
CA PRO A 135 -5.45 -13.62 -16.33
C PRO A 135 -4.87 -12.28 -16.79
N ARG A 136 -4.42 -12.15 -18.03
CA ARG A 136 -3.91 -10.90 -18.59
C ARG A 136 -4.93 -9.75 -18.57
N GLU A 137 -6.23 -10.07 -18.61
CA GLU A 137 -7.31 -9.08 -18.54
C GLU A 137 -7.58 -8.56 -17.12
N LEU A 138 -6.86 -9.12 -16.12
CA LEU A 138 -6.81 -8.67 -14.75
C LEU A 138 -5.37 -8.26 -14.35
N ALA A 139 -4.53 -7.93 -15.33
CA ALA A 139 -3.15 -7.54 -15.07
C ALA A 139 -3.10 -6.36 -14.10
N THR A 140 -2.20 -6.45 -13.12
CA THR A 140 -2.05 -5.43 -12.08
C THR A 140 -0.64 -5.44 -11.51
N THR A 141 -0.18 -4.27 -11.06
CA THR A 141 1.01 -4.12 -10.21
C THR A 141 0.67 -4.45 -8.76
N LEU A 142 1.66 -4.41 -7.89
CA LEU A 142 1.46 -4.47 -6.43
C LEU A 142 2.65 -3.84 -5.71
N THR A 143 2.39 -2.95 -4.78
CA THR A 143 3.34 -2.50 -3.76
C THR A 143 2.73 -2.72 -2.40
N CYS A 144 3.39 -3.46 -1.51
CA CYS A 144 2.90 -3.73 -0.17
C CYS A 144 3.99 -3.55 0.89
N VAL A 145 3.57 -3.23 2.11
CA VAL A 145 4.45 -2.96 3.23
C VAL A 145 3.94 -3.61 4.51
N VAL A 146 4.88 -4.10 5.31
CA VAL A 146 4.67 -4.44 6.71
C VAL A 146 5.64 -3.61 7.56
N ALA A 147 5.10 -2.67 8.34
CA ALA A 147 5.91 -1.81 9.21
C ALA A 147 5.77 -2.22 10.67
N GLY A 148 6.73 -2.97 11.16
CA GLY A 148 6.78 -3.52 12.52
C GLY A 148 7.51 -2.62 13.51
N PRO A 149 7.61 -3.05 14.78
CA PRO A 149 8.24 -2.25 15.85
C PRO A 149 9.77 -2.10 15.69
N ARG A 150 10.41 -2.88 14.84
CA ARG A 150 11.87 -2.89 14.68
C ARG A 150 12.35 -2.76 13.25
N TRP A 151 11.54 -3.11 12.27
CA TRP A 151 11.86 -3.17 10.86
C TRP A 151 10.66 -2.76 10.02
N THR A 152 10.92 -2.47 8.77
CA THR A 152 9.92 -2.22 7.72
C THR A 152 10.27 -3.09 6.54
N TRP A 153 9.37 -3.98 6.14
CA TRP A 153 9.49 -4.78 4.93
C TRP A 153 8.63 -4.19 3.83
N VAL A 154 9.14 -4.20 2.62
CA VAL A 154 8.45 -3.76 1.40
C VAL A 154 8.60 -4.85 0.37
N GLY A 155 7.52 -5.16 -0.33
CA GLY A 155 7.51 -6.04 -1.49
C GLY A 155 6.80 -5.37 -2.65
N GLN A 156 7.29 -5.61 -3.89
CA GLN A 156 6.83 -4.89 -5.07
C GLN A 156 6.94 -5.71 -6.35
N VAL A 157 5.96 -5.55 -7.22
CA VAL A 157 6.03 -5.86 -8.66
C VAL A 157 5.42 -4.68 -9.43
N GLY A 158 6.10 -4.25 -10.49
CA GLY A 158 5.68 -3.10 -11.29
C GLY A 158 6.38 -1.81 -10.89
N ASP A 159 5.79 -0.70 -11.24
CA ASP A 159 6.37 0.64 -11.23
C ASP A 159 5.77 1.59 -10.17
N GLY A 160 5.03 1.07 -9.20
CA GLY A 160 4.67 1.82 -8.00
C GLY A 160 5.89 2.21 -7.16
N ALA A 161 5.69 2.91 -6.05
CA ALA A 161 6.76 3.26 -5.12
C ALA A 161 6.35 3.14 -3.66
N ALA A 162 7.27 2.66 -2.83
CA ALA A 162 7.22 2.77 -1.38
C ALA A 162 8.30 3.74 -0.90
N VAL A 163 7.89 4.79 -0.21
CA VAL A 163 8.79 5.83 0.32
C VAL A 163 8.70 5.84 1.83
N VAL A 164 9.83 5.76 2.52
CA VAL A 164 9.89 5.64 3.97
C VAL A 164 10.77 6.72 4.57
N LYS A 165 10.39 7.19 5.76
CA LYS A 165 11.25 8.02 6.61
C LYS A 165 11.71 7.17 7.78
N PRO A 166 13.02 6.87 7.90
CA PRO A 166 13.55 6.09 9.00
C PRO A 166 13.32 6.78 10.34
N GLN A 167 13.13 5.99 11.40
CA GLN A 167 13.00 6.56 12.74
C GLN A 167 14.33 7.21 13.17
N ARG A 168 14.24 8.39 13.78
CA ARG A 168 15.40 9.19 14.24
C ARG A 168 16.33 9.64 13.11
N SER A 169 15.83 9.72 11.88
CA SER A 169 16.56 10.30 10.75
C SER A 169 16.51 11.84 10.81
N GLN A 170 17.36 12.47 9.99
CA GLN A 170 17.34 13.93 9.83
C GLN A 170 16.02 14.40 9.20
N PRO A 171 15.59 15.63 9.45
CA PRO A 171 14.51 16.23 8.68
C PRO A 171 14.78 16.08 7.17
N GLY A 172 13.75 15.65 6.42
CA GLY A 172 13.89 15.45 4.98
C GLY A 172 14.53 14.12 4.53
N ASP A 173 14.97 13.24 5.43
CA ASP A 173 15.54 11.92 5.08
C ASP A 173 14.44 10.94 4.67
N TRP A 174 13.84 11.18 3.52
CA TRP A 174 12.91 10.27 2.86
C TRP A 174 13.65 9.40 1.86
N ARG A 175 13.37 8.10 1.87
CA ARG A 175 14.06 7.10 1.05
C ARG A 175 13.06 6.28 0.27
N VAL A 176 13.29 6.12 -1.01
CA VAL A 176 12.57 5.15 -1.84
C VAL A 176 13.10 3.76 -1.48
N ALA A 177 12.21 2.87 -1.02
CA ALA A 177 12.59 1.55 -0.53
C ALA A 177 13.01 0.61 -1.67
N ILE A 178 12.26 0.64 -2.76
CA ILE A 178 12.52 -0.04 -4.01
C ILE A 178 12.24 0.99 -5.10
N TRP A 179 13.20 1.17 -6.01
CA TRP A 179 13.02 2.12 -7.09
C TRP A 179 12.06 1.55 -8.13
N PRO A 180 11.09 2.36 -8.65
CA PRO A 180 10.17 1.88 -9.68
C PRO A 180 10.92 1.35 -10.90
N GLU A 181 10.69 0.08 -11.25
CA GLU A 181 11.25 -0.46 -12.48
C GLU A 181 10.49 0.06 -13.69
N ARG A 182 11.23 0.71 -14.58
CA ARG A 182 10.80 0.89 -15.97
C ARG A 182 11.56 -0.17 -16.76
N GLY A 183 10.83 -1.06 -17.45
CA GLY A 183 11.44 -2.07 -18.30
C GLY A 183 12.37 -1.49 -19.38
N GLU A 184 13.13 -2.34 -20.08
CA GLU A 184 14.08 -1.93 -21.14
C GLU A 184 13.48 -1.00 -22.20
N TYR A 185 12.17 -1.04 -22.36
CA TYR A 185 11.37 -0.11 -23.17
C TYR A 185 10.53 0.73 -22.23
N ALA A 186 10.52 2.04 -22.43
CA ALA A 186 9.87 3.06 -21.59
C ALA A 186 8.38 2.81 -21.23
N ASN A 187 7.76 1.77 -21.77
CA ASN A 187 6.35 1.39 -21.61
C ASN A 187 6.18 -0.08 -21.17
N THR A 188 7.17 -0.73 -20.58
CA THR A 188 7.03 -2.13 -20.17
C THR A 188 6.95 -2.20 -18.64
N THR A 189 5.73 -2.31 -18.12
CA THR A 189 5.48 -2.56 -16.69
C THR A 189 5.39 -4.07 -16.43
N HIS A 190 5.96 -4.53 -15.32
CA HIS A 190 5.81 -5.92 -14.87
C HIS A 190 4.55 -6.05 -14.03
N PHE A 191 3.76 -7.08 -14.32
CA PHE A 191 2.50 -7.37 -13.63
C PHE A 191 2.56 -8.70 -12.88
N LEU A 192 1.68 -8.87 -11.88
CA LEU A 192 1.50 -10.13 -11.15
C LEU A 192 1.13 -11.32 -12.06
N THR A 193 0.54 -11.04 -13.22
CA THR A 193 0.20 -12.06 -14.22
C THR A 193 1.35 -12.43 -15.15
N GLY A 194 2.49 -11.73 -15.04
CA GLY A 194 3.67 -11.98 -15.89
C GLY A 194 4.43 -13.25 -15.48
N LEU A 195 5.09 -13.88 -16.45
CA LEU A 195 5.96 -15.03 -16.23
C LEU A 195 7.32 -14.83 -16.93
N PRO A 196 8.45 -14.94 -16.20
CA PRO A 196 8.55 -15.14 -14.76
C PRO A 196 8.07 -13.92 -13.96
N LEU A 197 7.57 -14.15 -12.74
CA LEU A 197 7.14 -13.07 -11.86
C LEU A 197 8.36 -12.23 -11.40
N GLN A 198 8.35 -10.96 -11.70
CA GLN A 198 9.43 -10.00 -11.37
C GLN A 198 9.17 -9.35 -10.00
N TRP A 199 9.41 -10.11 -8.93
CA TRP A 199 9.21 -9.65 -7.57
C TRP A 199 10.50 -9.05 -6.99
N GLN A 200 10.36 -7.90 -6.36
CA GLN A 200 11.42 -7.24 -5.60
C GLN A 200 11.03 -7.10 -4.13
N GLU A 201 11.98 -7.14 -3.24
CA GLU A 201 11.72 -6.88 -1.82
C GLU A 201 12.90 -6.19 -1.13
N ALA A 202 12.59 -5.41 -0.12
CA ALA A 202 13.57 -4.75 0.73
C ALA A 202 13.17 -4.82 2.20
N THR A 203 14.15 -4.96 3.08
CA THR A 203 13.94 -4.81 4.53
C THR A 203 14.78 -3.66 5.02
N LEU A 204 14.10 -2.68 5.62
CA LEU A 204 14.68 -1.44 6.13
C LEU A 204 14.58 -1.39 7.65
N PRO A 205 15.37 -0.53 8.32
CA PRO A 205 15.14 -0.20 9.71
C PRO A 205 13.71 0.29 9.96
N ARG A 206 13.29 0.31 11.23
CA ARG A 206 12.00 0.87 11.62
C ARG A 206 11.80 2.27 11.05
N CYS A 207 10.68 2.49 10.39
CA CYS A 207 10.27 3.81 9.92
C CYS A 207 9.39 4.54 10.96
N GLU A 208 9.41 5.87 10.93
CA GLU A 208 8.45 6.73 11.62
C GLU A 208 7.27 7.10 10.72
N SER A 209 7.52 7.23 9.42
CA SER A 209 6.49 7.55 8.43
C SER A 209 6.74 6.76 7.14
N LEU A 210 5.69 6.50 6.39
CA LEU A 210 5.77 5.88 5.08
C LEU A 210 4.65 6.37 4.15
N ALA A 211 4.89 6.23 2.85
CA ALA A 211 3.91 6.42 1.81
C ALA A 211 4.02 5.32 0.75
N LEU A 212 2.89 4.88 0.19
CA LEU A 212 2.83 4.06 -1.02
C LEU A 212 2.13 4.85 -2.10
N LEU A 213 2.63 4.75 -3.32
CA LEU A 213 2.11 5.44 -4.50
C LEU A 213 2.01 4.47 -5.66
N THR A 214 0.94 4.58 -6.46
CA THR A 214 0.91 4.05 -7.82
C THR A 214 1.64 4.99 -8.77
N ASP A 215 1.92 4.55 -9.98
CA ASP A 215 2.74 5.28 -10.94
C ASP A 215 2.18 6.67 -11.31
N GLY A 216 0.84 6.83 -11.31
CA GLY A 216 0.18 8.11 -11.54
C GLY A 216 0.63 9.22 -10.58
N LEU A 217 1.12 8.90 -9.37
CA LEU A 217 1.63 9.89 -8.43
C LEU A 217 3.16 10.06 -8.44
N LEU A 218 3.91 9.25 -9.18
CA LEU A 218 5.37 9.37 -9.24
C LEU A 218 5.84 10.76 -9.67
N PRO A 219 5.21 11.45 -10.65
CA PRO A 219 5.64 12.80 -11.04
C PRO A 219 5.52 13.86 -9.93
N LEU A 220 4.74 13.59 -8.88
CA LEU A 220 4.59 14.47 -7.72
C LEU A 220 5.42 14.02 -6.53
N GLY A 221 5.61 12.70 -6.38
CA GLY A 221 6.27 12.10 -5.22
C GLY A 221 7.76 11.86 -5.40
N LEU A 222 8.25 11.75 -6.63
CA LEU A 222 9.65 11.43 -6.91
C LEU A 222 10.34 12.47 -7.78
N ASP A 223 11.59 12.74 -7.47
CA ASP A 223 12.55 13.38 -8.38
C ASP A 223 13.25 12.28 -9.18
N LEU A 224 12.69 12.00 -10.35
CA LEU A 224 13.18 10.92 -11.22
C LEU A 224 14.60 11.20 -11.77
N ALA A 225 14.96 12.48 -11.92
CA ALA A 225 16.28 12.87 -12.43
C ALA A 225 17.39 12.63 -11.40
N HIS A 226 17.10 12.84 -10.12
CA HIS A 226 18.06 12.68 -9.04
C HIS A 226 17.88 11.37 -8.26
N HIS A 227 17.01 10.46 -8.71
CA HIS A 227 16.71 9.20 -8.06
C HIS A 227 16.41 9.36 -6.56
N SER A 228 15.52 10.31 -6.23
CA SER A 228 15.21 10.65 -4.84
C SER A 228 13.71 10.90 -4.62
N ALA A 229 13.29 10.84 -3.36
CA ALA A 229 11.94 11.27 -2.98
C ALA A 229 11.83 12.80 -3.06
N PHE A 230 10.70 13.30 -3.55
CA PHE A 230 10.41 14.73 -3.52
C PHE A 230 9.93 15.14 -2.12
N VAL A 231 10.87 15.45 -1.26
CA VAL A 231 10.69 15.72 0.18
C VAL A 231 9.54 16.67 0.49
N PRO A 232 9.36 17.82 -0.23
CA PRO A 232 8.28 18.74 0.09
C PRO A 232 6.88 18.14 -0.01
N PHE A 233 6.66 17.18 -0.92
CA PHE A 233 5.40 16.47 -1.05
C PHE A 233 5.09 15.66 0.22
N PHE A 234 6.03 14.83 0.67
CA PHE A 234 5.82 13.96 1.83
C PHE A 234 5.75 14.73 3.14
N GLU A 235 6.62 15.72 3.35
CA GLU A 235 6.57 16.54 4.58
C GLU A 235 5.26 17.33 4.68
N GLY A 236 4.77 17.86 3.57
CA GLY A 236 3.46 18.54 3.53
C GLY A 236 2.32 17.62 3.92
N MET A 237 2.25 16.44 3.31
CA MET A 237 1.21 15.43 3.62
C MET A 237 1.27 14.96 5.07
N MET A 238 2.48 14.66 5.57
CA MET A 238 2.66 14.22 6.95
C MET A 238 2.37 15.33 7.98
N ALA A 239 2.59 16.59 7.62
CA ALA A 239 2.22 17.71 8.49
C ALA A 239 0.70 17.77 8.71
N GLU A 240 -0.10 17.57 7.66
CA GLU A 240 -1.56 17.50 7.79
C GLU A 240 -1.99 16.27 8.61
N LEU A 241 -1.39 15.09 8.36
CA LEU A 241 -1.71 13.87 9.08
C LEU A 241 -1.36 13.96 10.59
N ARG A 242 -0.37 14.79 10.97
CA ARG A 242 -0.07 15.06 12.39
C ARG A 242 -1.07 15.99 13.07
N ARG A 243 -1.77 16.83 12.31
CA ARG A 243 -2.66 17.88 12.83
C ARG A 243 -4.11 17.44 12.98
N ALA A 244 -4.56 16.48 12.17
CA ALA A 244 -5.95 16.05 12.12
C ALA A 244 -6.09 14.54 12.18
N GLN A 245 -7.27 14.09 12.59
CA GLN A 245 -7.59 12.66 12.55
C GLN A 245 -7.62 12.16 11.10
N PRO A 246 -7.07 10.98 10.82
CA PRO A 246 -7.00 10.43 9.46
C PRO A 246 -8.36 10.40 8.75
N GLN A 247 -9.42 10.04 9.45
CA GLN A 247 -10.78 9.98 8.88
C GLN A 247 -11.25 11.34 8.34
N ALA A 248 -10.91 12.43 9.03
CA ALA A 248 -11.27 13.79 8.60
C ALA A 248 -10.47 14.25 7.36
N LEU A 249 -9.35 13.63 7.08
CA LEU A 249 -8.47 13.95 5.95
C LEU A 249 -8.83 13.20 4.67
N LEU A 250 -9.66 12.16 4.70
CA LEU A 250 -10.01 11.39 3.49
C LEU A 250 -10.65 12.25 2.40
N GLY A 251 -11.63 13.08 2.76
CA GLY A 251 -12.27 14.01 1.82
C GLY A 251 -11.29 15.03 1.22
N PRO A 252 -10.57 15.81 2.04
CA PRO A 252 -9.53 16.71 1.58
C PRO A 252 -8.46 16.05 0.70
N LEU A 253 -7.99 14.85 1.05
CA LEU A 253 -7.01 14.13 0.24
C LEU A 253 -7.57 13.72 -1.12
N ARG A 254 -8.80 13.16 -1.16
CA ARG A 254 -9.47 12.85 -2.43
C ARG A 254 -9.62 14.08 -3.31
N SER A 255 -10.04 15.21 -2.72
CA SER A 255 -10.17 16.48 -3.45
C SER A 255 -8.83 16.98 -3.98
N PHE A 256 -7.76 16.79 -3.22
CA PHE A 256 -6.40 17.12 -3.69
C PHE A 256 -5.99 16.23 -4.86
N LEU A 257 -6.16 14.91 -4.75
CA LEU A 257 -5.78 13.95 -5.80
C LEU A 257 -6.61 14.14 -7.09
N ALA A 258 -7.88 14.54 -6.96
CA ALA A 258 -8.75 14.87 -8.09
C ALA A 258 -8.56 16.31 -8.62
N SER A 259 -7.62 17.08 -8.07
CA SER A 259 -7.47 18.49 -8.40
C SER A 259 -6.80 18.73 -9.77
N PRO A 260 -7.05 19.87 -10.41
CA PRO A 260 -6.35 20.25 -11.66
C PRO A 260 -4.83 20.22 -11.52
N ARG A 261 -4.31 20.54 -10.33
CA ARG A 261 -2.86 20.50 -10.04
C ARG A 261 -2.26 19.10 -10.20
N VAL A 262 -3.00 18.06 -9.86
CA VAL A 262 -2.59 16.66 -10.08
C VAL A 262 -2.83 16.28 -11.53
N ALA A 263 -4.00 16.61 -12.10
CA ALA A 263 -4.37 16.31 -13.48
C ALA A 263 -3.43 16.96 -14.53
N GLU A 264 -2.77 18.07 -14.22
CA GLU A 264 -1.72 18.68 -15.06
C GLU A 264 -0.43 17.84 -15.12
N ARG A 265 -0.25 16.90 -14.20
CA ARG A 265 0.96 16.05 -14.08
C ARG A 265 0.74 14.63 -14.54
N THR A 266 -0.51 14.16 -14.47
CA THR A 266 -0.91 12.82 -14.84
C THR A 266 -2.36 12.80 -15.27
N ASP A 267 -2.68 11.93 -16.20
CA ASP A 267 -4.05 11.61 -16.60
C ASP A 267 -4.47 10.18 -16.18
N ASP A 268 -3.58 9.48 -15.48
CA ASP A 268 -3.78 8.14 -14.95
C ASP A 268 -4.48 8.12 -13.59
N ASP A 269 -4.90 6.94 -13.16
CA ASP A 269 -5.39 6.72 -11.81
C ASP A 269 -4.29 7.08 -10.80
N VAL A 270 -4.69 7.55 -9.64
CA VAL A 270 -3.75 7.97 -8.60
C VAL A 270 -4.13 7.38 -7.26
N SER A 271 -3.19 6.68 -6.65
CA SER A 271 -3.37 6.10 -5.33
C SER A 271 -2.29 6.53 -4.37
N LEU A 272 -2.71 6.80 -3.14
CA LEU A 272 -1.81 7.22 -2.07
C LEU A 272 -2.20 6.54 -0.75
N VAL A 273 -1.22 5.89 -0.15
CA VAL A 273 -1.25 5.49 1.26
C VAL A 273 -0.28 6.37 2.02
N LEU A 274 -0.72 6.91 3.13
CA LEU A 274 0.11 7.66 4.07
C LEU A 274 0.00 7.06 5.45
N ALA A 275 1.12 6.89 6.15
CA ALA A 275 1.11 6.45 7.53
C ALA A 275 2.24 7.08 8.33
N LEU A 276 1.95 7.41 9.58
CA LEU A 276 2.95 7.85 10.55
C LEU A 276 2.70 7.24 11.93
N ARG A 277 3.76 7.14 12.70
CA ARG A 277 3.66 6.82 14.12
C ARG A 277 3.37 8.09 14.89
N PRO A 278 2.30 8.12 15.70
CA PRO A 278 2.05 9.26 16.56
C PRO A 278 3.24 9.47 17.51
N PRO A 279 3.56 10.71 17.85
CA PRO A 279 4.55 10.97 18.89
C PRO A 279 4.11 10.24 20.16
N ARG A 280 5.05 9.52 20.80
CA ARG A 280 4.75 8.92 22.11
C ARG A 280 4.37 10.05 23.04
N GLY A 281 3.13 10.04 23.55
CA GLY A 281 2.72 10.98 24.56
C GLY A 281 3.73 10.93 25.73
N LEU A 282 4.09 12.09 26.22
CA LEU A 282 4.72 12.21 27.52
C LEU A 282 3.66 11.69 28.51
N ALA A 283 3.82 10.42 28.92
CA ALA A 283 3.06 9.85 30.03
C ALA A 283 3.62 10.37 31.34
#